data_f6e04048323ced76e2b8253cd47f5c6c
#
_entry.id   f6e04048323ced76e2b8253cd47f5c6c
#
_cell.length_a   1.000
_cell.length_b   1.000
_cell.length_c   1.000
_cell.angle_alpha   90.00
_cell.angle_beta   90.00
_cell.angle_gamma   90.00
#
_symmetry.space_group_name_H-M   'P 1'
#
loop_
_entity.id
_entity.type
_entity.pdbx_description
1 polymer ?
#
loop_
_entity_poly.entity_id
_entity_poly.type
_entity_poly.pdbx_seq_one_letter_code
_entity_poly.pdbx_strand_id
1 'polypeptide(L)'
;MPDVHAKLSASGAKKWLNCPGSKALEEMFPDETSEFAEECTLAHSVGEAKIKYAIKKLNRSKYAHIMQNLRENKYFNEEMEEYTDSYRDFVIEIYNSYKKEGSAAIDIEQRLDFSQYVPEGFGTGDVVILGNSCIHIIDLKYGKGVK
;
A
#
# COMPACT_ATOMS: atom_id res chain seq x y z
N MET A 1 1.38 -6.90 -4.86
CA MET A 1 2.55 -6.46 -4.05
C MET A 1 3.82 -7.01 -4.68
N PRO A 2 4.90 -6.25 -4.73
CA PRO A 2 6.17 -6.80 -5.19
C PRO A 2 6.66 -7.89 -4.23
N ASP A 3 7.07 -9.03 -4.78
CA ASP A 3 7.54 -10.19 -4.02
C ASP A 3 8.92 -9.98 -3.35
N VAL A 4 9.52 -8.82 -3.51
CA VAL A 4 10.87 -8.50 -3.00
C VAL A 4 10.78 -7.35 -2.01
N HIS A 5 11.14 -7.63 -0.77
CA HIS A 5 11.28 -6.63 0.28
C HIS A 5 12.74 -6.19 0.41
N ALA A 6 12.95 -4.89 0.66
CA ALA A 6 14.29 -4.40 0.98
C ALA A 6 14.78 -4.99 2.29
N LYS A 7 16.06 -5.39 2.35
CA LYS A 7 16.69 -5.87 3.58
C LYS A 7 16.55 -4.86 4.71
N LEU A 8 16.74 -3.58 4.41
CA LEU A 8 16.52 -2.44 5.29
C LEU A 8 15.28 -1.66 4.84
N SER A 9 14.10 -2.21 5.11
CA SER A 9 12.84 -1.63 4.69
C SER A 9 12.48 -0.38 5.50
N ALA A 10 11.74 0.55 4.90
CA ALA A 10 11.25 1.74 5.58
C ALA A 10 10.31 1.39 6.76
N SER A 11 9.44 0.41 6.60
CA SER A 11 8.55 -0.07 7.66
C SER A 11 9.28 -0.69 8.86
N GLY A 12 10.46 -1.28 8.65
CA GLY A 12 11.31 -1.82 9.69
C GLY A 12 12.32 -0.83 10.29
N ALA A 13 12.34 0.42 9.83
CA ALA A 13 13.39 1.39 10.15
C ALA A 13 13.57 1.62 11.66
N LYS A 14 12.48 1.75 12.40
CA LYS A 14 12.54 1.88 13.88
C LYS A 14 13.31 0.73 14.53
N LYS A 15 13.14 -0.48 14.02
CA LYS A 15 13.79 -1.68 14.57
C LYS A 15 15.28 -1.72 14.23
N TRP A 16 15.64 -1.67 12.96
CA TRP A 16 17.03 -1.81 12.55
C TRP A 16 17.90 -0.57 12.85
N LEU A 17 17.31 0.64 12.96
CA LEU A 17 18.01 1.82 13.45
C LEU A 17 18.39 1.72 14.94
N ASN A 18 17.51 1.13 15.76
CA ASN A 18 17.76 0.97 17.21
C ASN A 18 18.58 -0.29 17.54
N CYS A 19 18.47 -1.33 16.69
CA CYS A 19 19.20 -2.59 16.86
C CYS A 19 19.74 -3.09 15.52
N PRO A 20 20.93 -2.67 15.09
CA PRO A 20 21.51 -3.09 13.79
C PRO A 20 21.60 -4.61 13.60
N GLY A 21 21.79 -5.36 14.68
CA GLY A 21 21.83 -6.82 14.65
C GLY A 21 20.47 -7.51 14.46
N SER A 22 19.37 -6.76 14.57
CA SER A 22 18.02 -7.33 14.46
C SER A 22 17.77 -8.00 13.10
N LYS A 23 18.33 -7.45 12.02
CA LYS A 23 18.16 -8.02 10.68
C LYS A 23 18.89 -9.36 10.50
N ALA A 24 20.10 -9.46 10.99
CA ALA A 24 20.83 -10.72 10.96
C ALA A 24 20.14 -11.81 11.81
N LEU A 25 19.53 -11.41 12.91
CA LEU A 25 18.76 -12.33 13.73
C LEU A 25 17.46 -12.77 13.05
N GLU A 26 16.73 -11.85 12.44
CA GLU A 26 15.50 -12.16 11.69
C GLU A 26 15.73 -13.15 10.55
N GLU A 27 16.85 -13.01 9.82
CA GLU A 27 17.23 -13.92 8.74
C GLU A 27 17.45 -15.38 9.19
N MET A 28 17.64 -15.61 10.48
CA MET A 28 17.79 -16.96 11.07
C MET A 28 16.46 -17.66 11.33
N PHE A 29 15.35 -16.94 11.26
CA PHE A 29 14.01 -17.46 11.50
C PHE A 29 13.18 -17.44 10.22
N PRO A 30 12.35 -18.47 9.98
CA PRO A 30 11.45 -18.44 8.83
C PRO A 30 10.40 -17.33 8.99
N ASP A 31 10.06 -16.69 7.86
CA ASP A 31 8.95 -15.75 7.81
C ASP A 31 7.63 -16.51 8.02
N GLU A 32 6.99 -16.33 9.15
CA GLU A 32 5.64 -16.83 9.40
C GLU A 32 4.61 -15.78 8.97
N THR A 33 3.83 -16.10 7.97
CA THR A 33 2.66 -15.30 7.59
C THR A 33 1.58 -15.46 8.66
N SER A 34 1.19 -14.39 9.29
CA SER A 34 0.06 -14.39 10.23
C SER A 34 -1.26 -14.14 9.49
N GLU A 35 -2.38 -14.62 10.05
CA GLU A 35 -3.72 -14.29 9.53
C GLU A 35 -3.94 -12.78 9.38
N PHE A 36 -3.38 -11.98 10.29
CA PHE A 36 -3.42 -10.53 10.21
C PHE A 36 -2.65 -9.97 9.01
N ALA A 37 -1.54 -10.58 8.63
CA ALA A 37 -0.79 -10.17 7.44
C ALA A 37 -1.56 -10.51 6.17
N GLU A 38 -2.24 -11.65 6.11
CA GLU A 38 -3.08 -12.04 4.97
C GLU A 38 -4.31 -11.12 4.84
N GLU A 39 -4.96 -10.78 5.96
CA GLU A 39 -6.08 -9.85 5.99
C GLU A 39 -5.64 -8.44 5.54
N CYS A 40 -4.51 -7.96 6.02
CA CYS A 40 -3.92 -6.68 5.62
C CYS A 40 -3.62 -6.67 4.11
N THR A 41 -3.01 -7.72 3.59
CA THR A 41 -2.70 -7.85 2.16
C THR A 41 -3.96 -7.83 1.30
N LEU A 42 -5.03 -8.50 1.75
CA LEU A 42 -6.31 -8.46 1.07
C LEU A 42 -6.90 -7.04 1.03
N ALA A 43 -6.89 -6.33 2.15
CA ALA A 43 -7.40 -4.96 2.23
C ALA A 43 -6.64 -4.01 1.27
N HIS A 44 -5.31 -4.14 1.17
CA HIS A 44 -4.50 -3.39 0.20
C HIS A 44 -4.93 -3.71 -1.24
N SER A 45 -5.13 -4.99 -1.57
CA SER A 45 -5.57 -5.40 -2.92
C SER A 45 -6.96 -4.85 -3.27
N VAL A 46 -7.88 -4.83 -2.30
CA VAL A 46 -9.22 -4.25 -2.48
C VAL A 46 -9.12 -2.73 -2.69
N GLY A 47 -8.37 -2.03 -1.85
CA GLY A 47 -8.15 -0.59 -1.97
C GLY A 47 -7.52 -0.20 -3.30
N GLU A 48 -6.48 -0.92 -3.71
CA GLU A 48 -5.79 -0.75 -5.00
C GLU A 48 -6.77 -0.88 -6.18
N ALA A 49 -7.56 -1.95 -6.21
CA ALA A 49 -8.54 -2.19 -7.27
C ALA A 49 -9.58 -1.06 -7.37
N LYS A 50 -10.09 -0.59 -6.22
CA LYS A 50 -11.06 0.50 -6.14
C LYS A 50 -10.49 1.82 -6.65
N ILE A 51 -9.27 2.16 -6.25
CA ILE A 51 -8.60 3.39 -6.70
C ILE A 51 -8.31 3.31 -8.19
N LYS A 52 -7.73 2.20 -8.68
CA LYS A 52 -7.44 2.00 -10.12
C LYS A 52 -8.69 2.12 -10.98
N TYR A 53 -9.82 1.63 -10.49
CA TYR A 53 -11.10 1.80 -11.18
C TYR A 53 -11.56 3.27 -11.18
N ALA A 54 -11.49 3.95 -10.04
CA ALA A 54 -11.90 5.35 -9.91
C ALA A 54 -11.09 6.30 -10.81
N ILE A 55 -9.77 6.05 -10.99
CA ILE A 55 -8.90 6.82 -11.88
C ILE A 55 -8.88 6.30 -13.33
N LYS A 56 -9.79 5.38 -13.68
CA LYS A 56 -9.95 4.80 -15.01
C LYS A 56 -8.74 3.99 -15.54
N LYS A 57 -7.86 3.53 -14.67
CA LYS A 57 -6.79 2.55 -15.00
C LYS A 57 -7.33 1.12 -15.18
N LEU A 58 -8.52 0.83 -14.64
CA LEU A 58 -9.25 -0.41 -14.86
C LEU A 58 -10.59 -0.13 -15.54
N ASN A 59 -10.98 -0.95 -16.50
CA ASN A 59 -12.33 -0.92 -17.04
C ASN A 59 -13.30 -1.69 -16.13
N ARG A 60 -14.61 -1.49 -16.36
CA ARG A 60 -15.67 -2.07 -15.52
C ARG A 60 -15.61 -3.59 -15.44
N SER A 61 -15.33 -4.28 -16.57
CA SER A 61 -15.30 -5.74 -16.62
C SER A 61 -14.15 -6.31 -15.80
N LYS A 62 -12.94 -5.74 -15.98
CA LYS A 62 -11.75 -6.15 -15.22
C LYS A 62 -11.92 -5.88 -13.72
N TYR A 63 -12.46 -4.70 -13.37
CA TYR A 63 -12.74 -4.35 -11.97
C TYR A 63 -13.72 -5.33 -11.34
N ALA A 64 -14.83 -5.64 -12.01
CA ALA A 64 -15.83 -6.57 -11.52
C ALA A 64 -15.24 -7.97 -11.27
N HIS A 65 -14.42 -8.47 -12.20
CA HIS A 65 -13.77 -9.76 -12.07
C HIS A 65 -12.77 -9.79 -10.89
N ILE A 66 -11.94 -8.75 -10.77
CA ILE A 66 -11.00 -8.64 -9.64
C ILE A 66 -11.75 -8.61 -8.31
N MET A 67 -12.78 -7.76 -8.20
CA MET A 67 -13.55 -7.65 -6.97
C MET A 67 -14.32 -8.92 -6.62
N GLN A 68 -14.81 -9.65 -7.62
CA GLN A 68 -15.42 -10.95 -7.38
C GLN A 68 -14.43 -11.91 -6.71
N ASN A 69 -13.23 -12.06 -7.25
CA ASN A 69 -12.20 -12.92 -6.70
C ASN A 69 -11.77 -12.50 -5.28
N LEU A 70 -11.63 -11.18 -5.03
CA LEU A 70 -11.26 -10.67 -3.72
C LEU A 70 -12.35 -10.91 -2.67
N ARG A 71 -13.63 -10.80 -3.05
CA ARG A 71 -14.77 -11.06 -2.16
C ARG A 71 -14.93 -12.54 -1.80
N GLU A 72 -14.42 -13.47 -2.58
CA GLU A 72 -14.41 -14.91 -2.26
C GLU A 72 -13.37 -15.28 -1.18
N ASN A 73 -12.48 -14.35 -0.83
CA ASN A 73 -11.50 -14.59 0.20
C ASN A 73 -12.15 -14.63 1.60
N LYS A 74 -11.72 -15.60 2.42
CA LYS A 74 -12.27 -15.83 3.79
C LYS A 74 -12.18 -14.64 4.75
N TYR A 75 -11.25 -13.72 4.49
CA TYR A 75 -11.04 -12.53 5.31
C TYR A 75 -11.84 -11.32 4.83
N PHE A 76 -12.48 -11.41 3.67
CA PHE A 76 -13.30 -10.31 3.17
C PHE A 76 -14.57 -10.15 4.01
N ASN A 77 -14.84 -8.94 4.44
CA ASN A 77 -16.01 -8.62 5.24
C ASN A 77 -16.52 -7.20 4.92
N GLU A 78 -17.69 -6.87 5.46
CA GLU A 78 -18.33 -5.57 5.23
C GLU A 78 -17.50 -4.41 5.77
N GLU A 79 -16.85 -4.58 6.92
CA GLU A 79 -15.96 -3.57 7.50
C GLU A 79 -14.79 -3.25 6.54
N MET A 80 -14.18 -4.28 5.94
CA MET A 80 -13.13 -4.09 4.93
C MET A 80 -13.64 -3.35 3.70
N GLU A 81 -14.86 -3.66 3.25
CA GLU A 81 -15.50 -2.95 2.12
C GLU A 81 -15.66 -1.47 2.43
N GLU A 82 -16.19 -1.10 3.60
CA GLU A 82 -16.41 0.28 4.03
C GLU A 82 -15.08 1.05 4.23
N TYR A 83 -14.09 0.43 4.86
CA TYR A 83 -12.78 1.04 5.07
C TYR A 83 -12.05 1.33 3.76
N THR A 84 -12.10 0.39 2.83
CA THR A 84 -11.46 0.57 1.52
C THR A 84 -12.23 1.54 0.63
N ASP A 85 -13.54 1.70 0.81
CA ASP A 85 -14.32 2.76 0.18
C ASP A 85 -13.91 4.14 0.71
N SER A 86 -13.82 4.29 2.03
CA SER A 86 -13.38 5.53 2.66
C SER A 86 -11.94 5.89 2.25
N TYR A 87 -11.05 4.91 2.17
CA TYR A 87 -9.69 5.09 1.68
C TYR A 87 -9.65 5.57 0.22
N ARG A 88 -10.42 4.92 -0.66
CA ARG A 88 -10.57 5.36 -2.06
C ARG A 88 -11.06 6.80 -2.14
N ASP A 89 -12.11 7.15 -1.40
CA ASP A 89 -12.71 8.47 -1.45
C ASP A 89 -11.74 9.55 -0.99
N PHE A 90 -10.99 9.30 0.08
CA PHE A 90 -9.95 10.19 0.56
C PHE A 90 -8.84 10.42 -0.49
N VAL A 91 -8.34 9.35 -1.11
CA VAL A 91 -7.32 9.44 -2.16
C VAL A 91 -7.82 10.23 -3.36
N ILE A 92 -9.05 9.95 -3.80
CA ILE A 92 -9.65 10.61 -4.97
C ILE A 92 -9.95 12.09 -4.69
N GLU A 93 -10.35 12.45 -3.48
CA GLU A 93 -10.54 13.84 -3.08
C GLU A 93 -9.23 14.64 -3.21
N ILE A 94 -8.13 14.14 -2.67
CA ILE A 94 -6.80 14.77 -2.78
C ILE A 94 -6.38 14.87 -4.24
N TYR A 95 -6.47 13.78 -4.99
CA TYR A 95 -6.09 13.76 -6.40
C TYR A 95 -6.89 14.77 -7.23
N ASN A 96 -8.20 14.84 -7.04
CA ASN A 96 -9.08 15.75 -7.76
C ASN A 96 -8.84 17.22 -7.39
N SER A 97 -8.45 17.53 -6.15
CA SER A 97 -8.11 18.90 -5.75
C SER A 97 -6.94 19.44 -6.57
N TYR A 98 -5.85 18.66 -6.70
CA TYR A 98 -4.70 19.05 -7.53
C TYR A 98 -4.99 19.03 -9.02
N LYS A 99 -5.82 18.11 -9.49
CA LYS A 99 -6.22 18.06 -10.89
C LYS A 99 -6.98 19.30 -11.33
N LYS A 100 -7.77 19.90 -10.45
CA LYS A 100 -8.44 21.19 -10.71
C LYS A 100 -7.47 22.35 -10.84
N GLU A 101 -6.33 22.28 -10.16
CA GLU A 101 -5.27 23.31 -10.19
C GLU A 101 -4.36 23.21 -11.42
N GLY A 102 -4.54 22.20 -12.28
CA GLY A 102 -3.90 22.08 -13.57
C GLY A 102 -2.85 20.97 -13.73
N SER A 103 -2.32 20.39 -12.68
CA SER A 103 -1.45 19.22 -12.80
C SER A 103 -1.49 18.33 -11.58
N ALA A 104 -1.87 17.06 -11.78
CA ALA A 104 -1.74 16.03 -10.80
C ALA A 104 -1.32 14.71 -11.48
N ALA A 105 -0.36 14.01 -10.88
CA ALA A 105 -0.06 12.63 -11.22
C ALA A 105 -0.37 11.74 -10.02
N ILE A 106 -0.83 10.53 -10.29
CA ILE A 106 -1.10 9.52 -9.27
C ILE A 106 -0.50 8.19 -9.70
N ASP A 107 0.32 7.63 -8.83
CA ASP A 107 0.90 6.30 -8.96
C ASP A 107 0.48 5.42 -7.79
N ILE A 108 0.20 4.16 -8.09
CA ILE A 108 -0.28 3.15 -7.15
C ILE A 108 0.74 2.03 -7.10
N GLU A 109 1.06 1.54 -5.89
CA GLU A 109 2.13 0.56 -5.66
C GLU A 109 3.48 1.02 -6.22
N GLN A 110 3.77 2.31 -6.01
CA GLN A 110 5.00 2.92 -6.52
C GLN A 110 6.22 2.49 -5.70
N ARG A 111 7.21 1.92 -6.39
CA ARG A 111 8.51 1.67 -5.79
C ARG A 111 9.25 2.98 -5.56
N LEU A 112 9.62 3.21 -4.30
CA LEU A 112 10.38 4.37 -3.85
C LEU A 112 11.81 3.92 -3.53
N ASP A 113 12.77 4.39 -4.30
CA ASP A 113 14.19 4.08 -4.13
C ASP A 113 14.85 5.15 -3.25
N PHE A 114 15.41 4.75 -2.14
CA PHE A 114 16.21 5.59 -1.25
C PHE A 114 17.59 5.00 -0.97
N SER A 115 18.12 4.21 -1.92
CA SER A 115 19.42 3.54 -1.83
C SER A 115 20.58 4.51 -1.66
N GLN A 116 20.41 5.78 -2.05
CA GLN A 116 21.39 6.82 -1.81
C GLN A 116 21.60 7.16 -0.31
N TYR A 117 20.61 6.83 0.54
CA TYR A 117 20.68 7.07 1.99
C TYR A 117 20.88 5.78 2.79
N VAL A 118 20.34 4.69 2.30
CA VAL A 118 20.35 3.38 2.96
C VAL A 118 20.75 2.33 1.91
N PRO A 119 21.86 1.59 2.10
CA PRO A 119 22.29 0.57 1.15
C PRO A 119 21.15 -0.38 0.79
N GLU A 120 20.89 -0.56 -0.51
CA GLU A 120 19.81 -1.38 -1.04
C GLU A 120 18.41 -1.00 -0.52
N GLY A 121 18.27 0.24 0.00
CA GLY A 121 17.02 0.73 0.57
C GLY A 121 15.99 1.07 -0.48
N PHE A 122 14.82 0.45 -0.39
CA PHE A 122 13.63 0.81 -1.16
C PHE A 122 12.38 0.45 -0.36
N GLY A 123 11.27 1.03 -0.75
CA GLY A 123 9.95 0.72 -0.22
C GLY A 123 8.91 0.80 -1.32
N THR A 124 7.69 0.43 -0.99
CA THR A 124 6.54 0.62 -1.88
C THR A 124 5.56 1.56 -1.21
N GLY A 125 5.20 2.63 -1.90
CA GLY A 125 4.11 3.51 -1.47
C GLY A 125 2.80 3.02 -2.08
N ASP A 126 1.79 2.80 -1.27
CA ASP A 126 0.49 2.32 -1.75
C ASP A 126 -0.11 3.30 -2.75
N VAL A 127 -0.09 4.59 -2.42
CA VAL A 127 -0.47 5.68 -3.32
C VAL A 127 0.49 6.85 -3.18
N VAL A 128 0.97 7.33 -4.31
CA VAL A 128 1.79 8.56 -4.40
C VAL A 128 1.08 9.55 -5.31
N ILE A 129 0.76 10.73 -4.79
CA ILE A 129 0.14 11.82 -5.55
C ILE A 129 1.14 12.97 -5.65
N LEU A 130 1.42 13.38 -6.87
CA LEU A 130 2.25 14.54 -7.17
C LEU A 130 1.34 15.71 -7.54
N GLY A 131 1.34 16.74 -6.71
CA GLY A 131 0.71 18.03 -6.99
C GLY A 131 1.74 19.08 -7.42
N ASN A 132 1.29 20.33 -7.60
CA ASN A 132 2.16 21.43 -8.08
C ASN A 132 3.42 21.67 -7.22
N SER A 133 3.32 21.52 -5.91
CA SER A 133 4.42 21.76 -4.96
C SER A 133 4.45 20.78 -3.81
N CYS A 134 3.61 19.77 -3.83
CA CYS A 134 3.46 18.79 -2.76
C CYS A 134 3.49 17.36 -3.30
N ILE A 135 4.05 16.48 -2.50
CA ILE A 135 3.98 15.02 -2.70
C ILE A 135 3.17 14.46 -1.53
N HIS A 136 2.11 13.71 -1.84
CA HIS A 136 1.37 12.94 -0.85
C HIS A 136 1.73 11.46 -0.99
N ILE A 137 2.20 10.87 0.08
CA ILE A 137 2.40 9.43 0.20
C ILE A 137 1.32 8.95 1.16
N ILE A 138 0.40 8.14 0.66
CA ILE A 138 -0.76 7.65 1.41
C ILE A 138 -0.64 6.14 1.51
N ASP A 139 -0.70 5.65 2.73
CA ASP A 139 -0.53 4.24 3.05
C ASP A 139 -1.76 3.75 3.82
N LEU A 140 -2.32 2.62 3.38
CA LEU A 140 -3.47 2.00 4.02
C LEU A 140 -3.03 1.18 5.23
N LYS A 141 -3.55 1.50 6.39
CA LYS A 141 -3.39 0.69 7.60
C LYS A 141 -4.70 0.01 7.92
N TYR A 142 -4.74 -1.32 7.79
CA TYR A 142 -5.91 -2.14 8.05
C TYR A 142 -5.58 -3.28 9.02
N GLY A 143 -6.55 -3.64 9.83
CA GLY A 143 -6.43 -4.73 10.80
C GLY A 143 -5.92 -4.28 12.18
N LYS A 144 -5.66 -5.26 13.04
CA LYS A 144 -5.11 -5.00 14.38
C LYS A 144 -3.63 -4.70 14.26
N GLY A 145 -3.30 -3.42 14.09
CA GLY A 145 -1.91 -2.98 14.11
C GLY A 145 -1.22 -3.36 15.42
N VAL A 146 0.06 -3.71 15.33
CA VAL A 146 0.91 -3.81 16.52
C VAL A 146 1.02 -2.42 17.14
N LYS A 147 0.55 -2.30 18.39
CA LYS A 147 0.68 -1.06 19.15
C LYS A 147 2.13 -0.84 19.54
#